data_5120a807be63dd361aeabbeac9323fa0
#
_entry.id   5120a807be63dd361aeabbeac9323fa0
#
_cell.length_a   1.000
_cell.length_b   1.000
_cell.length_c   1.000
_cell.angle_alpha   90.00
_cell.angle_beta   90.00
_cell.angle_gamma   90.00
#
_symmetry.space_group_name_H-M   'P 1'
#
loop_
_entity.id
_entity.type
_entity.pdbx_description
1 polymer ?
#
loop_
_entity_poly.entity_id
_entity_poly.type
_entity_poly.pdbx_seq_one_letter_code
_entity_poly.pdbx_strand_id
1 'polypeptide(L)'
;AVLPDSPAEPLPIAARLVKLRAMRGLMMDSPLLISSLLRHAARVYADQTLVSRTVEGPIHRTSYRELHERSQRLAQALLALGVRPGDRVATLAWNGYRHVETYFAVSGIGAVCHTLNPRLFFDQLLYILQHAEDVLLLVDLTFLPLAEKLAPRCPGLRGVVVMTDRAHLPEHALPGLHVYEELLAAQPGGYAWPSFDEHTASSLCYTSGTTGDPKGVLYTHRSTVLHSFAISLPDVFSLSERETVLPVVPMFHVNAWGLPYAAALTGTRLVLPGARLDGESLYRLFEDERVTMTAGVPTVWMGLLAYLKQTGQRFTTLKRVVIGGSAAPEAMIRAFQDDYGVEVLHAWGMTETSPLGTACRLTPAMQTWPEDQQLAVQRKQGRPVFGVELRIVDDEGRELPHDGAAAGDLQVRGPWIASGYYKLDGSNAHHDGWFSTGDVSTIDPLGYMQITDRSKDVIKSGGEWISSIALENLAVGVPGIAEAAVIAAAHPKWTERPLLLLVKAPGAEVDARAVLDHIAQHVARWWVPDAAVFVDGLPHTATGKISKLQLRERFKDYRLPDTE
;
A
#
# COMPACT_ATOMS: atom_id res chain seq x y z
N ALA A 1 22.91 -46.87 -36.34
CA ALA A 1 21.80 -46.81 -35.40
C ALA A 1 21.59 -45.36 -35.01
N VAL A 2 20.52 -44.77 -35.51
CA VAL A 2 20.09 -43.39 -35.27
C VAL A 2 19.27 -43.40 -33.97
N LEU A 3 19.67 -42.61 -33.00
CA LEU A 3 18.88 -42.33 -31.80
C LEU A 3 17.77 -41.32 -32.17
N PRO A 4 16.54 -41.45 -31.69
CA PRO A 4 15.51 -40.45 -31.92
C PRO A 4 15.65 -39.30 -30.90
N ASP A 5 15.84 -38.09 -31.44
CA ASP A 5 15.62 -36.84 -30.71
C ASP A 5 14.11 -36.68 -30.44
N SER A 6 13.72 -36.80 -29.18
CA SER A 6 12.45 -36.30 -28.68
C SER A 6 12.74 -35.40 -27.51
N PRO A 7 12.36 -34.09 -27.51
CA PRO A 7 12.53 -33.24 -26.38
C PRO A 7 11.57 -33.71 -25.28
N ALA A 8 12.14 -34.10 -24.14
CA ALA A 8 11.35 -34.43 -22.95
C ALA A 8 10.55 -33.22 -22.51
N GLU A 9 9.22 -33.35 -22.42
CA GLU A 9 8.34 -32.36 -21.83
C GLU A 9 8.83 -31.98 -20.41
N PRO A 10 8.85 -30.70 -20.06
CA PRO A 10 9.20 -30.27 -18.70
C PRO A 10 8.12 -30.76 -17.74
N LEU A 11 8.49 -31.63 -16.82
CA LEU A 11 7.63 -32.09 -15.74
C LEU A 11 7.16 -30.88 -14.88
N PRO A 12 5.88 -30.84 -14.46
CA PRO A 12 5.37 -29.77 -13.60
C PRO A 12 6.18 -29.69 -12.30
N ILE A 13 6.40 -28.47 -11.81
CA ILE A 13 7.25 -28.14 -10.64
C ILE A 13 6.86 -28.97 -9.39
N ALA A 14 5.58 -29.33 -9.24
CA ALA A 14 5.09 -30.22 -8.18
C ALA A 14 5.68 -31.66 -8.26
N ALA A 15 6.07 -32.13 -9.44
CA ALA A 15 6.70 -33.45 -9.62
C ALA A 15 8.22 -33.42 -9.42
N ARG A 16 8.83 -32.24 -9.33
CA ARG A 16 10.27 -32.02 -9.07
C ARG A 16 10.64 -31.95 -7.59
N LEU A 17 9.73 -32.10 -6.67
CA LEU A 17 10.04 -32.52 -5.30
C LEU A 17 10.45 -34.00 -5.32
N VAL A 18 11.47 -34.30 -6.14
CA VAL A 18 12.24 -35.53 -6.01
C VAL A 18 12.58 -35.66 -4.54
N LYS A 19 12.25 -36.80 -3.94
CA LYS A 19 12.73 -37.25 -2.62
C LYS A 19 14.28 -37.36 -2.66
N LEU A 20 14.93 -36.23 -2.84
CA LEU A 20 16.30 -36.08 -2.39
C LEU A 20 16.25 -36.40 -0.90
N ARG A 21 16.99 -37.41 -0.44
CA ARG A 21 17.36 -37.53 0.97
C ARG A 21 18.28 -36.35 1.27
N ALA A 22 17.69 -35.14 1.30
CA ALA A 22 18.40 -33.94 1.66
C ALA A 22 18.82 -34.10 3.13
N MET A 23 20.10 -33.95 3.37
CA MET A 23 20.60 -33.86 4.77
C MET A 23 19.98 -32.62 5.38
N ARG A 24 19.24 -32.77 6.49
CA ARG A 24 18.67 -31.66 7.24
C ARG A 24 19.82 -30.82 7.84
N GLY A 25 19.78 -29.50 7.64
CA GLY A 25 20.72 -28.60 8.31
C GLY A 25 20.56 -28.66 9.83
N LEU A 26 21.66 -28.40 10.56
CA LEU A 26 21.69 -28.45 12.03
C LEU A 26 21.59 -27.04 12.64
N MET A 27 20.71 -26.18 12.09
CA MET A 27 20.41 -24.88 12.67
C MET A 27 19.23 -24.99 13.64
N MET A 28 19.20 -24.08 14.63
CA MET A 28 18.07 -23.98 15.56
C MET A 28 16.79 -23.66 14.80
N ASP A 29 15.71 -24.34 15.16
CA ASP A 29 14.39 -24.14 14.60
C ASP A 29 13.65 -23.08 15.44
N SER A 30 13.90 -21.80 15.16
CA SER A 30 13.26 -20.66 15.82
C SER A 30 12.27 -20.01 14.88
N PRO A 31 10.97 -19.92 15.21
CA PRO A 31 9.97 -19.39 14.32
C PRO A 31 10.10 -17.86 14.15
N LEU A 32 9.85 -17.38 12.93
CA LEU A 32 9.83 -15.96 12.59
C LEU A 32 8.51 -15.31 13.05
N LEU A 33 8.44 -14.91 14.31
CA LEU A 33 7.26 -14.32 14.92
C LEU A 33 7.37 -12.79 15.02
N ILE A 34 6.26 -12.08 14.78
CA ILE A 34 6.18 -10.61 14.90
C ILE A 34 6.58 -10.14 16.29
N SER A 35 6.20 -10.90 17.35
CA SER A 35 6.58 -10.59 18.73
C SER A 35 8.10 -10.55 18.94
N SER A 36 8.87 -11.30 18.13
CA SER A 36 10.34 -11.27 18.19
C SER A 36 10.94 -9.94 17.73
N LEU A 37 10.29 -9.24 16.79
CA LEU A 37 10.72 -7.92 16.31
C LEU A 37 10.67 -6.89 17.45
N LEU A 38 9.53 -6.79 18.13
CA LEU A 38 9.37 -5.84 19.23
C LEU A 38 10.25 -6.20 20.44
N ARG A 39 10.37 -7.49 20.76
CA ARG A 39 11.28 -7.96 21.80
C ARG A 39 12.74 -7.62 21.48
N HIS A 40 13.14 -7.75 20.22
CA HIS A 40 14.47 -7.32 19.76
C HIS A 40 14.64 -5.81 19.94
N ALA A 41 13.70 -5.01 19.45
CA ALA A 41 13.73 -3.55 19.58
C ALA A 41 13.84 -3.10 21.05
N ALA A 42 13.04 -3.67 21.93
CA ALA A 42 13.06 -3.35 23.36
C ALA A 42 14.36 -3.73 24.08
N ARG A 43 15.14 -4.65 23.52
CA ARG A 43 16.43 -5.09 24.11
C ARG A 43 17.61 -4.35 23.53
N VAL A 44 17.63 -4.12 22.22
CA VAL A 44 18.77 -3.58 21.48
C VAL A 44 18.64 -2.06 21.28
N TYR A 45 17.41 -1.59 21.05
CA TYR A 45 17.08 -0.18 20.76
C TYR A 45 16.14 0.40 21.83
N ALA A 46 16.29 -0.03 23.07
CA ALA A 46 15.35 0.21 24.16
C ALA A 46 14.90 1.66 24.31
N ASP A 47 15.85 2.58 24.19
CA ASP A 47 15.65 4.01 24.42
C ASP A 47 15.37 4.80 23.12
N GLN A 48 15.35 4.12 21.95
CA GLN A 48 14.95 4.77 20.69
C GLN A 48 13.49 5.17 20.77
N THR A 49 13.22 6.42 20.37
CA THR A 49 11.91 7.03 20.54
C THR A 49 10.95 6.79 19.39
N LEU A 50 9.67 6.62 19.73
CA LEU A 50 8.56 6.75 18.81
C LEU A 50 7.79 8.04 19.17
N VAL A 51 7.34 8.75 18.15
CA VAL A 51 6.58 10.00 18.32
C VAL A 51 5.22 9.83 17.68
N SER A 52 4.17 10.24 18.37
CA SER A 52 2.80 10.21 17.83
C SER A 52 2.12 11.53 18.05
N ARG A 53 1.54 12.10 16.99
CA ARG A 53 0.49 13.10 17.16
C ARG A 53 -0.78 12.35 17.50
N THR A 54 -1.27 12.52 18.73
CA THR A 54 -2.45 11.81 19.22
C THR A 54 -3.74 12.40 18.66
N VAL A 55 -4.82 11.64 18.72
CA VAL A 55 -6.17 12.12 18.33
C VAL A 55 -6.66 13.18 19.33
N GLU A 56 -6.25 13.08 20.59
CA GLU A 56 -6.52 14.07 21.65
C GLU A 56 -5.83 15.42 21.38
N GLY A 57 -4.78 15.43 20.53
CA GLY A 57 -4.08 16.63 20.09
C GLY A 57 -2.60 16.72 20.45
N PRO A 58 -2.16 16.35 21.68
CA PRO A 58 -0.75 16.46 22.10
C PRO A 58 0.18 15.51 21.32
N ILE A 59 1.45 15.88 21.29
CA ILE A 59 2.51 14.96 20.87
C ILE A 59 2.82 14.00 22.03
N HIS A 60 2.68 12.72 21.80
CA HIS A 60 3.08 11.65 22.70
C HIS A 60 4.44 11.10 22.29
N ARG A 61 5.33 10.88 23.26
CA ARG A 61 6.65 10.29 23.06
C ARG A 61 6.75 9.04 23.90
N THR A 62 7.20 7.96 23.29
CA THR A 62 7.43 6.68 23.94
C THR A 62 8.73 6.07 23.43
N SER A 63 9.23 5.02 24.07
CA SER A 63 10.40 4.26 23.66
C SER A 63 10.01 2.85 23.22
N TYR A 64 10.93 2.11 22.53
CA TYR A 64 10.67 0.71 22.23
C TYR A 64 10.52 -0.15 23.49
N ARG A 65 11.18 0.23 24.58
CA ARG A 65 11.01 -0.42 25.89
C ARG A 65 9.57 -0.27 26.39
N GLU A 66 9.09 0.95 26.46
CA GLU A 66 7.72 1.26 26.89
C GLU A 66 6.67 0.67 25.95
N LEU A 67 6.90 0.78 24.63
CA LEU A 67 6.02 0.17 23.63
C LEU A 67 5.87 -1.35 23.87
N HIS A 68 6.98 -2.05 24.17
CA HIS A 68 6.96 -3.47 24.48
C HIS A 68 6.19 -3.78 25.79
N GLU A 69 6.46 -3.03 26.86
CA GLU A 69 5.77 -3.19 28.14
C GLU A 69 4.26 -2.95 28.01
N ARG A 70 3.87 -1.91 27.30
CA ARG A 70 2.45 -1.57 27.04
C ARG A 70 1.79 -2.61 26.14
N SER A 71 2.48 -3.09 25.11
CA SER A 71 1.99 -4.20 24.26
C SER A 71 1.78 -5.50 25.07
N GLN A 72 2.64 -5.79 26.03
CA GLN A 72 2.46 -6.92 26.93
C GLN A 72 1.21 -6.75 27.83
N ARG A 73 0.98 -5.56 28.36
CA ARG A 73 -0.23 -5.26 29.13
C ARG A 73 -1.48 -5.37 28.26
N LEU A 74 -1.43 -4.83 27.03
CA LEU A 74 -2.55 -4.99 26.08
C LEU A 74 -2.82 -6.46 25.76
N ALA A 75 -1.80 -7.28 25.54
CA ALA A 75 -1.95 -8.71 25.33
C ALA A 75 -2.70 -9.39 26.48
N GLN A 76 -2.31 -9.09 27.73
CA GLN A 76 -3.01 -9.59 28.92
C GLN A 76 -4.47 -9.11 28.99
N ALA A 77 -4.73 -7.83 28.67
CA ALA A 77 -6.07 -7.27 28.66
C ALA A 77 -6.96 -7.95 27.59
N LEU A 78 -6.43 -8.19 26.39
CA LEU A 78 -7.15 -8.89 25.31
C LEU A 78 -7.52 -10.33 25.71
N LEU A 79 -6.58 -11.05 26.33
CA LEU A 79 -6.85 -12.40 26.86
C LEU A 79 -7.90 -12.37 27.97
N ALA A 80 -7.88 -11.37 28.87
CA ALA A 80 -8.90 -11.19 29.91
C ALA A 80 -10.29 -10.88 29.32
N LEU A 81 -10.34 -10.18 28.18
CA LEU A 81 -11.58 -9.97 27.39
C LEU A 81 -12.00 -11.19 26.57
N GLY A 82 -11.30 -12.32 26.70
CA GLY A 82 -11.64 -13.58 26.09
C GLY A 82 -11.15 -13.74 24.64
N VAL A 83 -10.23 -12.90 24.14
CA VAL A 83 -9.60 -13.13 22.84
C VAL A 83 -8.74 -14.39 22.89
N ARG A 84 -8.83 -15.20 21.85
CA ARG A 84 -8.11 -16.48 21.71
C ARG A 84 -7.23 -16.46 20.45
N PRO A 85 -6.23 -17.31 20.36
CA PRO A 85 -5.50 -17.53 19.12
C PRO A 85 -6.46 -17.81 17.94
N GLY A 86 -6.21 -17.15 16.81
CA GLY A 86 -7.06 -17.21 15.61
C GLY A 86 -8.27 -16.27 15.60
N ASP A 87 -8.64 -15.65 16.72
CA ASP A 87 -9.69 -14.61 16.73
C ASP A 87 -9.22 -13.37 15.96
N ARG A 88 -10.14 -12.65 15.30
CA ARG A 88 -9.87 -11.39 14.63
C ARG A 88 -10.23 -10.22 15.54
N VAL A 89 -9.30 -9.30 15.69
CA VAL A 89 -9.47 -8.07 16.46
C VAL A 89 -9.41 -6.91 15.50
N ALA A 90 -10.56 -6.27 15.26
CA ALA A 90 -10.69 -5.16 14.33
C ALA A 90 -10.13 -3.85 14.91
N THR A 91 -9.58 -3.01 14.04
CA THR A 91 -9.13 -1.65 14.39
C THR A 91 -9.73 -0.62 13.44
N LEU A 92 -10.27 0.48 13.98
CA LEU A 92 -10.61 1.72 13.28
C LEU A 92 -9.74 2.83 13.86
N ALA A 93 -8.53 3.02 13.32
CA ALA A 93 -7.54 3.88 13.94
C ALA A 93 -6.60 4.54 12.93
N TRP A 94 -6.15 5.73 13.27
CA TRP A 94 -5.09 6.45 12.56
C TRP A 94 -3.69 5.89 12.88
N ASN A 95 -2.67 6.48 12.26
CA ASN A 95 -1.27 6.18 12.60
C ASN A 95 -0.93 6.77 13.96
N GLY A 96 -0.88 5.94 14.98
CA GLY A 96 -0.62 6.31 16.36
C GLY A 96 0.03 5.18 17.15
N TYR A 97 0.64 5.53 18.29
CA TYR A 97 1.38 4.55 19.13
C TYR A 97 0.49 3.43 19.66
N ARG A 98 -0.77 3.72 20.05
CA ARG A 98 -1.73 2.70 20.51
C ARG A 98 -2.07 1.70 19.39
N HIS A 99 -2.11 2.16 18.15
CA HIS A 99 -2.32 1.28 17.00
C HIS A 99 -1.09 0.37 16.76
N VAL A 100 0.13 0.93 16.95
CA VAL A 100 1.37 0.11 16.90
C VAL A 100 1.38 -0.94 18.03
N GLU A 101 1.03 -0.56 19.26
CA GLU A 101 0.88 -1.49 20.39
C GLU A 101 -0.10 -2.61 20.06
N THR A 102 -1.22 -2.26 19.40
CA THR A 102 -2.26 -3.23 18.98
C THR A 102 -1.71 -4.23 17.97
N TYR A 103 -0.91 -3.79 16.99
CA TYR A 103 -0.29 -4.67 16.00
C TYR A 103 0.52 -5.79 16.67
N PHE A 104 1.36 -5.41 17.63
CA PHE A 104 2.23 -6.36 18.34
C PHE A 104 1.49 -7.19 19.38
N ALA A 105 0.53 -6.60 20.09
CA ALA A 105 -0.22 -7.31 21.12
C ALA A 105 -1.13 -8.38 20.52
N VAL A 106 -1.92 -8.02 19.51
CA VAL A 106 -2.89 -8.94 18.87
C VAL A 106 -2.15 -10.09 18.19
N SER A 107 -1.19 -9.78 17.31
CA SER A 107 -0.42 -10.84 16.63
C SER A 107 0.43 -11.65 17.63
N GLY A 108 0.98 -11.00 18.66
CA GLY A 108 1.83 -11.65 19.65
C GLY A 108 1.14 -12.74 20.49
N ILE A 109 -0.18 -12.68 20.66
CA ILE A 109 -0.98 -13.75 21.32
C ILE A 109 -1.51 -14.79 20.34
N GLY A 110 -1.13 -14.73 19.05
CA GLY A 110 -1.61 -15.63 18.00
C GLY A 110 -3.02 -15.28 17.47
N ALA A 111 -3.53 -14.10 17.77
CA ALA A 111 -4.75 -13.56 17.17
C ALA A 111 -4.42 -12.76 15.90
N VAL A 112 -5.43 -12.34 15.15
CA VAL A 112 -5.30 -11.67 13.86
C VAL A 112 -5.68 -10.20 14.00
N CYS A 113 -4.73 -9.29 13.75
CA CYS A 113 -4.99 -7.85 13.72
C CYS A 113 -5.69 -7.49 12.41
N HIS A 114 -6.96 -7.16 12.48
CA HIS A 114 -7.78 -6.82 11.32
C HIS A 114 -7.91 -5.29 11.20
N THR A 115 -7.25 -4.70 10.22
CA THR A 115 -7.27 -3.25 10.03
C THR A 115 -8.37 -2.82 9.07
N LEU A 116 -9.27 -1.95 9.54
CA LEU A 116 -10.40 -1.42 8.77
C LEU A 116 -10.06 -0.03 8.21
N ASN A 117 -10.32 0.16 6.93
CA ASN A 117 -10.20 1.48 6.32
C ASN A 117 -11.44 2.34 6.63
N PRO A 118 -11.34 3.38 7.48
CA PRO A 118 -12.48 4.18 7.90
C PRO A 118 -13.09 5.05 6.80
N ARG A 119 -12.45 5.11 5.63
CA ARG A 119 -12.92 5.85 4.45
C ARG A 119 -13.86 5.02 3.57
N LEU A 120 -14.06 3.74 3.88
CA LEU A 120 -15.02 2.89 3.20
C LEU A 120 -16.45 3.30 3.56
N PHE A 121 -17.40 2.99 2.67
CA PHE A 121 -18.81 3.19 2.96
C PHE A 121 -19.26 2.29 4.12
N PHE A 122 -20.30 2.73 4.82
CA PHE A 122 -20.82 2.05 6.00
C PHE A 122 -21.14 0.57 5.73
N ASP A 123 -21.83 0.27 4.63
CA ASP A 123 -22.24 -1.10 4.28
C ASP A 123 -21.03 -2.00 3.96
N GLN A 124 -19.95 -1.43 3.40
CA GLN A 124 -18.70 -2.15 3.18
C GLN A 124 -18.01 -2.48 4.51
N LEU A 125 -17.95 -1.53 5.44
CA LEU A 125 -17.40 -1.76 6.78
C LEU A 125 -18.19 -2.81 7.54
N LEU A 126 -19.50 -2.75 7.46
CA LEU A 126 -20.39 -3.73 8.08
C LEU A 126 -20.18 -5.13 7.50
N TYR A 127 -20.13 -5.23 6.17
CA TYR A 127 -19.80 -6.48 5.48
C TYR A 127 -18.46 -7.05 5.93
N ILE A 128 -17.41 -6.22 5.95
CA ILE A 128 -16.05 -6.66 6.32
C ILE A 128 -16.01 -7.16 7.75
N LEU A 129 -16.59 -6.44 8.72
CA LEU A 129 -16.66 -6.85 10.13
C LEU A 129 -17.38 -8.19 10.31
N GLN A 130 -18.52 -8.36 9.62
CA GLN A 130 -19.30 -9.60 9.69
C GLN A 130 -18.59 -10.76 8.99
N HIS A 131 -18.02 -10.52 7.80
CA HIS A 131 -17.29 -11.54 7.03
C HIS A 131 -16.02 -11.99 7.75
N ALA A 132 -15.30 -11.07 8.39
CA ALA A 132 -14.12 -11.39 9.19
C ALA A 132 -14.48 -12.09 10.50
N GLU A 133 -15.74 -11.98 10.99
CA GLU A 133 -16.17 -12.50 12.30
C GLU A 133 -15.30 -11.91 13.42
N ASP A 134 -15.16 -10.59 13.43
CA ASP A 134 -14.38 -9.88 14.44
C ASP A 134 -15.01 -10.04 15.83
N VAL A 135 -14.16 -10.26 16.84
CA VAL A 135 -14.60 -10.46 18.23
C VAL A 135 -14.49 -9.20 19.10
N LEU A 136 -13.57 -8.30 18.76
CA LEU A 136 -13.40 -6.99 19.39
C LEU A 136 -13.17 -5.93 18.32
N LEU A 137 -13.58 -4.69 18.62
CA LEU A 137 -13.31 -3.51 17.82
C LEU A 137 -12.55 -2.47 18.67
N LEU A 138 -11.30 -2.18 18.32
CA LEU A 138 -10.51 -1.09 18.88
C LEU A 138 -10.69 0.14 18.00
N VAL A 139 -10.98 1.30 18.60
CA VAL A 139 -11.39 2.48 17.84
C VAL A 139 -10.78 3.76 18.40
N ASP A 140 -10.21 4.61 17.52
CA ASP A 140 -9.83 5.98 17.88
C ASP A 140 -11.07 6.84 18.11
N LEU A 141 -10.94 7.88 18.95
CA LEU A 141 -12.01 8.83 19.27
C LEU A 141 -12.73 9.37 18.03
N THR A 142 -12.00 9.68 16.96
CA THR A 142 -12.56 10.16 15.69
C THR A 142 -13.66 9.24 15.14
N PHE A 143 -13.55 7.94 15.37
CA PHE A 143 -14.41 6.93 14.78
C PHE A 143 -15.43 6.35 15.78
N LEU A 144 -15.50 6.87 17.00
CA LEU A 144 -16.46 6.43 18.01
C LEU A 144 -17.92 6.53 17.51
N PRO A 145 -18.36 7.63 16.85
CA PRO A 145 -19.72 7.70 16.29
C PRO A 145 -19.99 6.66 15.19
N LEU A 146 -18.95 6.22 14.48
CA LEU A 146 -19.07 5.15 13.48
C LEU A 146 -19.18 3.79 14.17
N ALA A 147 -18.39 3.55 15.22
CA ALA A 147 -18.47 2.33 16.02
C ALA A 147 -19.84 2.16 16.69
N GLU A 148 -20.47 3.24 17.16
CA GLU A 148 -21.83 3.24 17.72
C GLU A 148 -22.90 2.73 16.74
N LYS A 149 -22.69 2.97 15.45
CA LYS A 149 -23.58 2.49 14.37
C LYS A 149 -23.27 1.06 13.94
N LEU A 150 -21.99 0.67 13.94
CA LEU A 150 -21.51 -0.64 13.48
C LEU A 150 -21.73 -1.73 14.54
N ALA A 151 -21.31 -1.49 15.79
CA ALA A 151 -21.28 -2.51 16.84
C ALA A 151 -22.64 -3.19 17.10
N PRO A 152 -23.78 -2.48 17.17
CA PRO A 152 -25.09 -3.14 17.35
C PRO A 152 -25.49 -4.06 16.20
N ARG A 153 -24.88 -3.89 15.02
CA ARG A 153 -25.14 -4.69 13.82
C ARG A 153 -24.16 -5.86 13.64
N CYS A 154 -23.20 -5.99 14.54
CA CYS A 154 -22.20 -7.05 14.54
C CYS A 154 -22.34 -7.91 15.81
N PRO A 155 -23.29 -8.85 15.88
CA PRO A 155 -23.55 -9.63 17.10
C PRO A 155 -22.39 -10.51 17.55
N GLY A 156 -21.39 -10.75 16.69
CA GLY A 156 -20.14 -11.45 17.02
C GLY A 156 -19.15 -10.62 17.86
N LEU A 157 -19.30 -9.29 17.88
CA LEU A 157 -18.47 -8.43 18.70
C LEU A 157 -18.81 -8.57 20.17
N ARG A 158 -17.81 -8.91 20.98
CA ARG A 158 -17.91 -9.04 22.45
C ARG A 158 -17.73 -7.71 23.18
N GLY A 159 -17.15 -6.69 22.51
CA GLY A 159 -16.94 -5.37 23.07
C GLY A 159 -16.27 -4.40 22.11
N VAL A 160 -16.27 -3.14 22.52
CA VAL A 160 -15.58 -2.04 21.84
C VAL A 160 -14.58 -1.45 22.84
N VAL A 161 -13.35 -1.20 22.39
CA VAL A 161 -12.27 -0.56 23.16
C VAL A 161 -11.98 0.78 22.53
N VAL A 162 -12.20 1.89 23.23
CA VAL A 162 -11.80 3.22 22.75
C VAL A 162 -10.35 3.48 23.11
N MET A 163 -9.53 3.78 22.12
CA MET A 163 -8.08 3.99 22.26
C MET A 163 -7.76 5.38 22.79
N THR A 164 -8.19 5.63 24.04
CA THR A 164 -8.01 6.88 24.78
C THR A 164 -7.93 6.62 26.29
N ASP A 165 -7.81 7.66 27.07
CA ASP A 165 -7.98 7.65 28.52
C ASP A 165 -9.40 8.11 28.93
N ARG A 166 -9.72 7.96 30.22
CA ARG A 166 -11.04 8.35 30.78
C ARG A 166 -11.33 9.85 30.64
N ALA A 167 -10.30 10.68 30.74
CA ALA A 167 -10.49 12.13 30.73
C ALA A 167 -10.91 12.68 29.36
N HIS A 168 -10.52 11.98 28.30
CA HIS A 168 -10.83 12.36 26.92
C HIS A 168 -12.01 11.58 26.32
N LEU A 169 -12.59 10.63 27.06
CA LEU A 169 -13.73 9.86 26.58
C LEU A 169 -14.99 10.74 26.54
N PRO A 170 -15.61 10.96 25.36
CA PRO A 170 -16.87 11.71 25.27
C PRO A 170 -18.04 10.86 25.74
N GLU A 171 -19.22 11.50 25.85
CA GLU A 171 -20.49 10.77 26.01
C GLU A 171 -20.69 9.81 24.83
N HIS A 172 -21.18 8.62 25.11
CA HIS A 172 -21.37 7.56 24.12
C HIS A 172 -22.59 6.68 24.44
N ALA A 173 -23.13 6.03 23.41
CA ALA A 173 -24.29 5.14 23.53
C ALA A 173 -23.92 3.64 23.61
N LEU A 174 -22.62 3.28 23.58
CA LEU A 174 -22.18 1.87 23.57
C LEU A 174 -22.22 1.28 24.98
N PRO A 175 -23.02 0.22 25.22
CA PRO A 175 -23.00 -0.49 26.50
C PRO A 175 -21.70 -1.29 26.63
N GLY A 176 -21.11 -1.30 27.84
CA GLY A 176 -19.93 -2.12 28.13
C GLY A 176 -18.67 -1.73 27.34
N LEU A 177 -18.57 -0.45 26.94
CA LEU A 177 -17.38 0.07 26.30
C LEU A 177 -16.20 0.04 27.27
N HIS A 178 -15.03 -0.34 26.76
CA HIS A 178 -13.78 -0.35 27.50
C HIS A 178 -12.91 0.86 27.11
N VAL A 179 -12.15 1.38 28.09
CA VAL A 179 -11.16 2.45 27.88
C VAL A 179 -9.77 1.85 27.83
N TYR A 180 -9.03 2.13 26.77
CA TYR A 180 -7.73 1.53 26.49
C TYR A 180 -6.74 1.67 27.65
N GLU A 181 -6.53 2.89 28.15
CA GLU A 181 -5.54 3.12 29.22
C GLU A 181 -5.95 2.46 30.53
N GLU A 182 -7.24 2.33 30.83
CA GLU A 182 -7.72 1.61 32.02
C GLU A 182 -7.49 0.11 31.89
N LEU A 183 -7.72 -0.45 30.69
CA LEU A 183 -7.43 -1.86 30.43
C LEU A 183 -5.96 -2.20 30.67
N LEU A 184 -5.04 -1.33 30.18
CA LEU A 184 -3.61 -1.52 30.38
C LEU A 184 -3.21 -1.34 31.85
N ALA A 185 -3.74 -0.32 32.52
CA ALA A 185 -3.44 -0.05 33.94
C ALA A 185 -3.85 -1.19 34.87
N ALA A 186 -4.89 -1.95 34.51
CA ALA A 186 -5.35 -3.11 35.28
C ALA A 186 -4.45 -4.36 35.13
N GLN A 187 -3.45 -4.34 34.23
CA GLN A 187 -2.62 -5.51 33.96
C GLN A 187 -1.25 -5.40 34.64
N PRO A 188 -0.71 -6.53 35.13
CA PRO A 188 0.59 -6.52 35.81
C PRO A 188 1.78 -6.24 34.87
N GLY A 189 1.65 -6.55 33.56
CA GLY A 189 2.77 -6.52 32.63
C GLY A 189 3.62 -7.80 32.71
N GLY A 190 4.80 -7.76 32.07
CA GLY A 190 5.72 -8.90 32.10
C GLY A 190 5.20 -10.16 31.38
N TYR A 191 4.34 -10.00 30.38
CA TYR A 191 3.76 -11.12 29.61
C TYR A 191 4.82 -11.85 28.79
N ALA A 192 4.91 -13.16 28.95
CA ALA A 192 5.77 -14.01 28.15
C ALA A 192 5.09 -14.36 26.82
N TRP A 193 5.66 -13.86 25.73
CA TRP A 193 5.13 -14.13 24.40
C TRP A 193 5.19 -15.64 24.09
N PRO A 194 4.07 -16.26 23.67
CA PRO A 194 4.06 -17.67 23.28
C PRO A 194 4.86 -17.89 21.99
N SER A 195 5.35 -19.11 21.82
CA SER A 195 5.96 -19.59 20.58
C SER A 195 4.99 -20.51 19.88
N PHE A 196 4.80 -20.29 18.56
CA PHE A 196 3.90 -21.08 17.71
C PHE A 196 4.41 -21.10 16.27
N ASP A 197 3.72 -21.79 15.37
CA ASP A 197 4.11 -21.88 13.96
C ASP A 197 4.11 -20.49 13.29
N GLU A 198 5.19 -20.15 12.62
CA GLU A 198 5.37 -18.90 11.89
C GLU A 198 4.38 -18.70 10.73
N HIS A 199 3.73 -19.77 10.26
CA HIS A 199 2.67 -19.71 9.26
C HIS A 199 1.30 -19.35 9.86
N THR A 200 1.20 -19.19 11.17
CA THR A 200 0.00 -18.68 11.82
C THR A 200 -0.35 -17.30 11.27
N ALA A 201 -1.65 -17.06 11.06
CA ALA A 201 -2.17 -15.77 10.62
C ALA A 201 -1.86 -14.67 11.65
N SER A 202 -1.46 -13.50 11.18
CA SER A 202 -1.05 -12.36 12.02
C SER A 202 -1.87 -11.11 11.81
N SER A 203 -2.24 -10.83 10.56
CA SER A 203 -3.09 -9.69 10.22
C SER A 203 -3.94 -9.97 9.00
N LEU A 204 -5.06 -9.23 8.91
CA LEU A 204 -6.04 -9.30 7.84
C LEU A 204 -6.28 -7.90 7.28
N CYS A 205 -6.13 -7.74 5.97
CA CYS A 205 -6.40 -6.49 5.27
C CYS A 205 -7.36 -6.74 4.12
N TYR A 206 -8.43 -5.96 4.01
CA TYR A 206 -9.33 -6.05 2.88
C TYR A 206 -8.93 -5.12 1.75
N THR A 207 -9.09 -5.59 0.51
CA THR A 207 -8.98 -4.76 -0.68
C THR A 207 -10.18 -3.82 -0.79
N SER A 208 -10.05 -2.73 -1.54
CA SER A 208 -11.11 -1.72 -1.69
C SER A 208 -12.31 -2.15 -2.53
N GLY A 209 -12.30 -3.39 -3.07
CA GLY A 209 -13.46 -3.95 -3.78
C GLY A 209 -13.92 -3.15 -5.00
N THR A 210 -13.00 -2.72 -5.87
CA THR A 210 -13.36 -1.94 -7.08
C THR A 210 -14.24 -2.72 -8.08
N THR A 211 -14.41 -4.03 -7.89
CA THR A 211 -15.17 -4.94 -8.78
C THR A 211 -15.92 -6.02 -7.98
N GLY A 212 -16.71 -5.62 -7.00
CA GLY A 212 -17.47 -6.54 -6.15
C GLY A 212 -17.18 -6.34 -4.67
N ASP A 213 -17.51 -7.33 -3.84
CA ASP A 213 -17.26 -7.26 -2.41
C ASP A 213 -15.78 -7.21 -2.08
N PRO A 214 -15.36 -6.47 -1.04
CA PRO A 214 -13.98 -6.43 -0.57
C PRO A 214 -13.47 -7.84 -0.25
N LYS A 215 -12.24 -8.14 -0.72
CA LYS A 215 -11.59 -9.45 -0.50
C LYS A 215 -10.56 -9.33 0.61
N GLY A 216 -10.57 -10.26 1.56
CA GLY A 216 -9.61 -10.30 2.66
C GLY A 216 -8.31 -10.98 2.27
N VAL A 217 -7.17 -10.35 2.55
CA VAL A 217 -5.84 -10.94 2.44
C VAL A 217 -5.29 -11.19 3.83
N LEU A 218 -4.97 -12.44 4.11
CA LEU A 218 -4.56 -12.93 5.42
C LEU A 218 -3.05 -13.17 5.44
N TYR A 219 -2.31 -12.31 6.17
CA TYR A 219 -0.85 -12.40 6.27
C TYR A 219 -0.43 -13.35 7.38
N THR A 220 0.72 -14.02 7.21
CA THR A 220 1.34 -14.84 8.24
C THR A 220 2.39 -14.04 9.02
N HIS A 221 2.80 -14.53 10.20
CA HIS A 221 3.97 -14.00 10.91
C HIS A 221 5.21 -14.04 10.02
N ARG A 222 5.47 -15.21 9.40
CA ARG A 222 6.58 -15.41 8.48
C ARG A 222 6.61 -14.38 7.35
N SER A 223 5.49 -14.20 6.64
CA SER A 223 5.43 -13.26 5.51
C SER A 223 5.73 -11.84 5.94
N THR A 224 5.20 -11.41 7.11
CA THR A 224 5.42 -10.07 7.66
C THR A 224 6.88 -9.85 8.08
N VAL A 225 7.51 -10.84 8.72
CA VAL A 225 8.92 -10.73 9.13
C VAL A 225 9.84 -10.71 7.91
N LEU A 226 9.64 -11.59 6.93
CA LEU A 226 10.44 -11.62 5.70
C LEU A 226 10.28 -10.32 4.88
N HIS A 227 9.05 -9.82 4.77
CA HIS A 227 8.79 -8.52 4.14
C HIS A 227 9.52 -7.38 4.88
N SER A 228 9.53 -7.40 6.22
CA SER A 228 10.25 -6.40 7.03
C SER A 228 11.75 -6.42 6.76
N PHE A 229 12.36 -7.60 6.61
CA PHE A 229 13.76 -7.71 6.17
C PHE A 229 13.95 -7.12 4.77
N ALA A 230 13.08 -7.48 3.82
CA ALA A 230 13.20 -7.05 2.43
C ALA A 230 13.11 -5.53 2.28
N ILE A 231 12.13 -4.87 2.93
CA ILE A 231 12.00 -3.41 2.83
C ILE A 231 13.13 -2.66 3.55
N SER A 232 13.83 -3.32 4.49
CA SER A 232 14.96 -2.69 5.22
C SER A 232 16.27 -2.73 4.44
N LEU A 233 16.35 -3.48 3.33
CA LEU A 233 17.58 -3.58 2.52
C LEU A 233 18.05 -2.21 2.00
N PRO A 234 19.38 -2.02 1.81
CA PRO A 234 19.95 -0.75 1.36
C PRO A 234 19.37 -0.21 0.07
N ASP A 235 19.11 -1.08 -0.92
CA ASP A 235 18.57 -0.71 -2.23
C ASP A 235 17.01 -0.66 -2.25
N VAL A 236 16.36 -0.82 -1.10
CA VAL A 236 14.92 -0.69 -0.95
C VAL A 236 14.63 0.58 -0.13
N PHE A 237 14.17 0.49 1.10
CA PHE A 237 13.91 1.69 1.90
C PHE A 237 15.12 2.10 2.75
N SER A 238 16.13 1.25 2.87
CA SER A 238 17.40 1.54 3.58
C SER A 238 17.18 1.95 5.04
N LEU A 239 16.39 1.14 5.78
CA LEU A 239 16.02 1.43 7.16
C LEU A 239 17.15 1.05 8.14
N SER A 240 17.37 1.89 9.15
CA SER A 240 18.31 1.67 10.24
C SER A 240 17.97 2.54 11.44
N GLU A 241 18.63 2.35 12.57
CA GLU A 241 18.50 3.19 13.76
C GLU A 241 18.86 4.69 13.54
N ARG A 242 19.56 4.99 12.41
CA ARG A 242 19.92 6.37 12.02
C ARG A 242 18.82 7.10 11.28
N GLU A 243 17.78 6.39 10.87
CA GLU A 243 16.66 6.96 10.11
C GLU A 243 15.51 7.34 11.05
N THR A 244 14.88 8.45 10.72
CA THR A 244 13.60 8.88 11.29
C THR A 244 12.55 8.77 10.20
N VAL A 245 11.59 7.86 10.35
CA VAL A 245 10.59 7.54 9.33
C VAL A 245 9.22 8.04 9.75
N LEU A 246 8.56 8.77 8.85
CA LEU A 246 7.16 9.18 9.00
C LEU A 246 6.31 8.50 7.92
N PRO A 247 5.58 7.41 8.24
CA PRO A 247 4.61 6.83 7.32
C PRO A 247 3.38 7.71 7.20
N VAL A 248 3.19 8.37 6.05
CA VAL A 248 1.91 8.99 5.70
C VAL A 248 0.91 7.94 5.24
N VAL A 249 1.41 6.86 4.65
CA VAL A 249 0.61 5.67 4.35
C VAL A 249 -0.08 5.16 5.61
N PRO A 250 -1.42 4.93 5.53
CA PRO A 250 -2.17 4.64 6.74
C PRO A 250 -1.91 3.24 7.27
N MET A 251 -1.85 3.12 8.60
CA MET A 251 -1.78 1.83 9.28
C MET A 251 -3.02 0.97 9.03
N PHE A 252 -4.16 1.57 8.79
CA PHE A 252 -5.38 0.84 8.45
C PHE A 252 -5.40 0.27 7.02
N HIS A 253 -4.37 0.51 6.21
CA HIS A 253 -4.25 -0.02 4.85
C HIS A 253 -2.89 -0.65 4.63
N VAL A 254 -2.88 -1.97 4.39
CA VAL A 254 -1.67 -2.79 4.20
C VAL A 254 -0.61 -2.53 5.28
N ASN A 255 -1.08 -2.29 6.52
CA ASN A 255 -0.25 -2.10 7.72
C ASN A 255 0.84 -1.03 7.55
N ALA A 256 0.49 0.13 6.96
CA ALA A 256 1.44 1.20 6.63
C ALA A 256 2.67 0.69 5.85
N TRP A 257 2.44 -0.19 4.88
CA TRP A 257 3.48 -0.83 4.05
C TRP A 257 4.53 -1.60 4.85
N GLY A 258 4.15 -2.13 6.02
CA GLY A 258 5.02 -2.89 6.90
C GLY A 258 6.02 -2.05 7.71
N LEU A 259 6.00 -0.72 7.57
CA LEU A 259 6.95 0.19 8.23
C LEU A 259 6.97 0.06 9.76
N PRO A 260 5.85 -0.14 10.50
CA PRO A 260 5.92 -0.35 11.95
C PRO A 260 6.70 -1.60 12.36
N TYR A 261 6.60 -2.67 11.59
CA TYR A 261 7.34 -3.92 11.84
C TYR A 261 8.82 -3.77 11.48
N ALA A 262 9.12 -3.17 10.34
CA ALA A 262 10.49 -2.93 9.91
C ALA A 262 11.22 -1.93 10.81
N ALA A 263 10.51 -0.94 11.35
CA ALA A 263 11.07 0.00 12.32
C ALA A 263 11.50 -0.71 13.61
N ALA A 264 10.69 -1.64 14.12
CA ALA A 264 11.07 -2.48 15.26
C ALA A 264 12.25 -3.41 14.95
N LEU A 265 12.33 -3.95 13.71
CA LEU A 265 13.45 -4.79 13.27
C LEU A 265 14.78 -4.03 13.31
N THR A 266 14.79 -2.78 12.88
CA THR A 266 16.01 -2.00 12.60
C THR A 266 16.33 -0.93 13.63
N GLY A 267 15.46 -0.74 14.63
CA GLY A 267 15.60 0.36 15.59
C GLY A 267 15.33 1.75 14.99
N THR A 268 14.68 1.81 13.85
CA THR A 268 14.30 3.08 13.19
C THR A 268 13.39 3.91 14.10
N ARG A 269 13.65 5.22 14.21
CA ARG A 269 12.77 6.15 14.89
C ARG A 269 11.49 6.36 14.09
N LEU A 270 10.34 6.10 14.70
CA LEU A 270 9.04 6.16 14.03
C LEU A 270 8.28 7.43 14.47
N VAL A 271 7.79 8.20 13.50
CA VAL A 271 6.97 9.39 13.72
C VAL A 271 5.59 9.16 13.09
N LEU A 272 4.55 9.20 13.90
CA LEU A 272 3.19 8.86 13.50
C LEU A 272 2.34 10.13 13.43
N PRO A 273 1.83 10.51 12.24
CA PRO A 273 1.20 11.81 12.01
C PRO A 273 -0.23 11.94 12.55
N GLY A 274 -0.86 10.83 12.96
CA GLY A 274 -2.28 10.84 13.34
C GLY A 274 -3.19 11.14 12.15
N ALA A 275 -4.23 11.96 12.40
CA ALA A 275 -5.27 12.27 11.42
C ALA A 275 -4.92 13.43 10.46
N ARG A 276 -3.94 14.27 10.81
CA ARG A 276 -3.64 15.51 10.08
C ARG A 276 -2.56 15.27 9.04
N LEU A 277 -2.98 15.19 7.78
CA LEU A 277 -2.12 14.88 6.63
C LEU A 277 -2.07 16.03 5.61
N ASP A 278 -2.52 17.23 5.98
CA ASP A 278 -2.35 18.43 5.15
C ASP A 278 -0.89 18.88 5.08
N GLY A 279 -0.56 19.69 4.06
CA GLY A 279 0.81 20.09 3.76
C GLY A 279 1.51 20.79 4.92
N GLU A 280 0.83 21.71 5.62
CA GLU A 280 1.38 22.43 6.77
C GLU A 280 1.65 21.48 7.94
N SER A 281 0.66 20.68 8.29
CA SER A 281 0.75 19.73 9.39
C SER A 281 1.86 18.70 9.22
N LEU A 282 2.05 18.21 8.00
CA LEU A 282 3.13 17.28 7.65
C LEU A 282 4.49 17.98 7.67
N TYR A 283 4.59 19.15 7.03
CA TYR A 283 5.85 19.89 6.98
C TYR A 283 6.38 20.21 8.38
N ARG A 284 5.53 20.72 9.27
CA ARG A 284 5.91 21.00 10.67
C ARG A 284 6.42 19.73 11.36
N LEU A 285 5.72 18.63 11.20
CA LEU A 285 6.12 17.37 11.85
C LEU A 285 7.43 16.82 11.25
N PHE A 286 7.68 17.01 9.94
CA PHE A 286 8.96 16.65 9.32
C PHE A 286 10.12 17.44 9.93
N GLU A 287 9.97 18.74 10.10
CA GLU A 287 11.04 19.60 10.62
C GLU A 287 11.24 19.42 12.13
N ASP A 288 10.14 19.45 12.92
CA ASP A 288 10.18 19.32 14.38
C ASP A 288 10.79 17.98 14.81
N GLU A 289 10.49 16.91 14.09
CA GLU A 289 10.95 15.55 14.42
C GLU A 289 12.15 15.11 13.57
N ARG A 290 12.71 15.98 12.73
CA ARG A 290 13.90 15.73 11.90
C ARG A 290 13.75 14.46 11.05
N VAL A 291 12.61 14.33 10.36
CA VAL A 291 12.30 13.18 9.53
C VAL A 291 13.29 13.08 8.36
N THR A 292 13.83 11.89 8.13
CA THR A 292 14.79 11.62 7.05
C THR A 292 14.16 10.88 5.88
N MET A 293 13.07 10.14 6.14
CA MET A 293 12.34 9.37 5.13
C MET A 293 10.84 9.41 5.41
N THR A 294 10.08 9.49 4.33
CA THR A 294 8.61 9.38 4.38
C THR A 294 8.08 8.50 3.26
N ALA A 295 6.86 7.97 3.44
CA ALA A 295 6.21 7.10 2.47
C ALA A 295 4.73 7.48 2.31
N GLY A 296 4.26 7.61 1.08
CA GLY A 296 2.89 8.02 0.81
C GLY A 296 2.49 7.90 -0.65
N VAL A 297 1.25 8.31 -0.91
CA VAL A 297 0.65 8.31 -2.25
C VAL A 297 0.77 9.69 -2.91
N PRO A 298 0.77 9.80 -4.25
CA PRO A 298 0.95 11.06 -4.95
C PRO A 298 0.02 12.19 -4.52
N THR A 299 -1.24 11.92 -4.20
CA THR A 299 -2.21 12.94 -3.78
C THR A 299 -1.79 13.70 -2.52
N VAL A 300 -1.16 13.05 -1.56
CA VAL A 300 -0.62 13.70 -0.37
C VAL A 300 0.58 14.57 -0.72
N TRP A 301 1.45 14.07 -1.58
CA TRP A 301 2.65 14.80 -2.01
C TRP A 301 2.33 16.04 -2.82
N MET A 302 1.28 16.01 -3.65
CA MET A 302 0.80 17.21 -4.35
C MET A 302 0.42 18.31 -3.36
N GLY A 303 -0.32 17.97 -2.31
CA GLY A 303 -0.69 18.93 -1.25
C GLY A 303 0.52 19.51 -0.51
N LEU A 304 1.50 18.66 -0.18
CA LEU A 304 2.74 19.09 0.47
C LEU A 304 3.59 19.99 -0.44
N LEU A 305 3.79 19.62 -1.71
CA LEU A 305 4.55 20.42 -2.67
C LEU A 305 3.88 21.77 -2.94
N ALA A 306 2.54 21.82 -3.02
CA ALA A 306 1.79 23.07 -3.15
C ALA A 306 2.02 24.00 -1.94
N TYR A 307 1.97 23.45 -0.71
CA TYR A 307 2.27 24.20 0.51
C TYR A 307 3.70 24.76 0.52
N LEU A 308 4.70 23.93 0.17
CA LEU A 308 6.10 24.35 0.11
C LEU A 308 6.32 25.47 -0.92
N LYS A 309 5.73 25.33 -2.09
CA LYS A 309 5.79 26.35 -3.15
C LYS A 309 5.15 27.67 -2.72
N GLN A 310 4.00 27.62 -2.04
CA GLN A 310 3.30 28.81 -1.54
C GLN A 310 4.07 29.52 -0.44
N THR A 311 4.73 28.78 0.45
CA THR A 311 5.38 29.35 1.65
C THR A 311 6.87 29.64 1.44
N GLY A 312 7.49 29.12 0.36
CA GLY A 312 8.91 29.19 0.12
C GLY A 312 9.77 28.34 1.08
N GLN A 313 9.13 27.46 1.86
CA GLN A 313 9.82 26.60 2.82
C GLN A 313 10.54 25.46 2.13
N ARG A 314 11.57 24.92 2.79
CA ARG A 314 12.40 23.81 2.30
C ARG A 314 12.62 22.80 3.42
N PHE A 315 12.83 21.55 3.06
CA PHE A 315 13.21 20.52 4.02
C PHE A 315 14.65 20.70 4.50
N THR A 316 14.89 20.45 5.79
CA THR A 316 16.23 20.49 6.38
C THR A 316 16.84 19.10 6.58
N THR A 317 16.01 18.07 6.77
CA THR A 317 16.48 16.71 7.09
C THR A 317 15.91 15.62 6.21
N LEU A 318 14.82 15.87 5.49
CA LEU A 318 14.20 14.88 4.60
C LEU A 318 15.13 14.56 3.45
N LYS A 319 15.50 13.29 3.31
CA LYS A 319 16.43 12.78 2.28
C LYS A 319 15.70 11.96 1.20
N ARG A 320 14.65 11.24 1.59
CA ARG A 320 13.95 10.30 0.71
C ARG A 320 12.44 10.36 0.87
N VAL A 321 11.75 10.27 -0.25
CA VAL A 321 10.31 10.05 -0.31
C VAL A 321 10.01 8.78 -1.09
N VAL A 322 9.28 7.86 -0.47
CA VAL A 322 8.75 6.67 -1.16
C VAL A 322 7.39 7.01 -1.72
N ILE A 323 7.22 6.83 -3.02
CA ILE A 323 5.96 7.05 -3.74
C ILE A 323 5.45 5.72 -4.25
N GLY A 324 4.23 5.37 -3.90
CA GLY A 324 3.58 4.14 -4.34
C GLY A 324 2.07 4.27 -4.32
N GLY A 325 1.38 3.16 -4.61
CA GLY A 325 -0.09 3.12 -4.67
C GLY A 325 -0.68 3.61 -5.99
N SER A 326 -0.02 4.52 -6.69
CA SER A 326 -0.27 4.91 -8.09
C SER A 326 1.04 5.39 -8.72
N ALA A 327 1.06 5.58 -10.04
CA ALA A 327 2.23 6.07 -10.75
C ALA A 327 2.67 7.45 -10.23
N ALA A 328 3.97 7.65 -10.07
CA ALA A 328 4.55 8.94 -9.70
C ALA A 328 4.64 9.82 -10.95
N PRO A 329 3.96 10.98 -10.99
CA PRO A 329 4.08 11.92 -12.11
C PRO A 329 5.52 12.44 -12.23
N GLU A 330 6.01 12.59 -13.46
CA GLU A 330 7.36 13.11 -13.72
C GLU A 330 7.60 14.48 -13.04
N ALA A 331 6.62 15.39 -13.15
CA ALA A 331 6.71 16.70 -12.51
C ALA A 331 6.89 16.61 -10.98
N MET A 332 6.32 15.59 -10.34
CA MET A 332 6.49 15.36 -8.91
C MET A 332 7.90 14.84 -8.58
N ILE A 333 8.43 13.93 -9.39
CA ILE A 333 9.79 13.41 -9.25
C ILE A 333 10.79 14.57 -9.34
N ARG A 334 10.67 15.40 -10.40
CA ARG A 334 11.50 16.59 -10.59
C ARG A 334 11.38 17.56 -9.43
N ALA A 335 10.16 17.89 -8.99
CA ALA A 335 9.98 18.83 -7.90
C ALA A 335 10.71 18.38 -6.62
N PHE A 336 10.59 17.11 -6.22
CA PHE A 336 11.32 16.61 -5.04
C PHE A 336 12.83 16.66 -5.23
N GLN A 337 13.35 16.26 -6.39
CA GLN A 337 14.78 16.16 -6.65
C GLN A 337 15.41 17.52 -6.93
N ASP A 338 14.88 18.29 -7.88
CA ASP A 338 15.50 19.52 -8.39
C ASP A 338 15.24 20.71 -7.45
N ASP A 339 13.98 20.84 -6.94
CA ASP A 339 13.63 21.97 -6.08
C ASP A 339 14.05 21.73 -4.62
N TYR A 340 13.95 20.48 -4.12
CA TYR A 340 14.13 20.20 -2.69
C TYR A 340 15.32 19.28 -2.36
N GLY A 341 16.00 18.68 -3.34
CA GLY A 341 17.12 17.78 -3.12
C GLY A 341 16.75 16.46 -2.42
N VAL A 342 15.50 16.03 -2.57
CA VAL A 342 14.96 14.82 -1.94
C VAL A 342 14.89 13.69 -2.96
N GLU A 343 15.53 12.56 -2.65
CA GLU A 343 15.50 11.36 -3.49
C GLU A 343 14.07 10.78 -3.56
N VAL A 344 13.61 10.52 -4.77
CA VAL A 344 12.33 9.82 -5.00
C VAL A 344 12.60 8.34 -5.24
N LEU A 345 11.96 7.50 -4.44
CA LEU A 345 11.92 6.06 -4.61
C LEU A 345 10.51 5.64 -5.02
N HIS A 346 10.33 5.31 -6.29
CA HIS A 346 9.07 4.80 -6.80
C HIS A 346 8.97 3.32 -6.45
N ALA A 347 7.82 2.88 -5.90
CA ALA A 347 7.60 1.51 -5.48
C ALA A 347 6.24 1.02 -5.95
N TRP A 348 6.17 -0.27 -6.29
CA TRP A 348 4.92 -0.94 -6.62
C TRP A 348 4.63 -2.07 -5.66
N GLY A 349 3.36 -2.21 -5.39
CA GLY A 349 2.82 -3.28 -4.59
C GLY A 349 1.33 -3.14 -4.40
N MET A 350 0.73 -4.14 -3.78
CA MET A 350 -0.70 -4.23 -3.53
C MET A 350 -0.97 -4.99 -2.24
N THR A 351 -2.22 -5.06 -1.80
CA THR A 351 -2.58 -5.79 -0.59
C THR A 351 -2.11 -7.23 -0.65
N GLU A 352 -2.21 -7.87 -1.79
CA GLU A 352 -1.82 -9.25 -2.05
C GLU A 352 -0.29 -9.47 -2.07
N THR A 353 0.51 -8.41 -2.07
CA THR A 353 1.99 -8.50 -2.05
C THR A 353 2.63 -7.95 -0.75
N SER A 354 1.86 -7.67 0.30
CA SER A 354 2.22 -7.38 1.72
C SER A 354 2.94 -6.05 2.06
N PRO A 355 3.04 -4.94 1.32
CA PRO A 355 2.62 -4.81 -0.07
C PRO A 355 3.73 -4.90 -1.10
N LEU A 356 5.04 -4.90 -0.75
CA LEU A 356 6.12 -4.55 -1.68
C LEU A 356 6.44 -5.67 -2.68
N GLY A 357 6.28 -5.36 -3.96
CA GLY A 357 6.74 -6.18 -5.09
C GLY A 357 8.04 -5.65 -5.70
N THR A 358 8.08 -4.36 -6.03
CA THR A 358 9.24 -3.73 -6.69
C THR A 358 9.63 -2.40 -6.06
N ALA A 359 10.91 -2.02 -6.22
CA ALA A 359 11.44 -0.72 -5.85
C ALA A 359 12.34 -0.19 -6.97
N CYS A 360 12.22 1.09 -7.28
CA CYS A 360 12.97 1.74 -8.34
C CYS A 360 14.14 2.54 -7.78
N ARG A 361 15.35 2.04 -7.97
CA ARG A 361 16.59 2.78 -7.75
C ARG A 361 17.45 2.76 -9.00
N LEU A 362 18.12 3.87 -9.26
CA LEU A 362 19.17 3.93 -10.27
C LEU A 362 20.37 3.10 -9.81
N THR A 363 20.90 2.29 -10.71
CA THR A 363 22.19 1.62 -10.47
C THR A 363 23.35 2.64 -10.51
N PRO A 364 24.52 2.33 -9.93
CA PRO A 364 25.67 3.22 -10.03
C PRO A 364 26.03 3.61 -11.48
N ALA A 365 25.88 2.70 -12.44
CA ALA A 365 26.12 3.00 -13.85
C ALA A 365 25.09 3.99 -14.41
N MET A 366 23.82 3.88 -14.01
CA MET A 366 22.75 4.80 -14.46
C MET A 366 22.90 6.21 -13.90
N GLN A 367 23.57 6.39 -12.77
CA GLN A 367 23.86 7.72 -12.20
C GLN A 367 24.77 8.57 -13.10
N THR A 368 25.45 7.95 -14.05
CA THR A 368 26.28 8.64 -15.04
C THR A 368 25.55 8.90 -16.35
N TRP A 369 24.31 8.44 -16.49
CA TRP A 369 23.52 8.65 -17.70
C TRP A 369 23.00 10.10 -17.80
N PRO A 370 22.61 10.56 -19.00
CA PRO A 370 21.87 11.80 -19.16
C PRO A 370 20.61 11.83 -18.26
N GLU A 371 20.28 13.02 -17.78
CA GLU A 371 19.18 13.22 -16.81
C GLU A 371 17.84 12.68 -17.30
N ASP A 372 17.52 12.91 -18.59
CA ASP A 372 16.30 12.40 -19.22
C ASP A 372 16.22 10.86 -19.20
N GLN A 373 17.35 10.17 -19.36
CA GLN A 373 17.40 8.72 -19.28
C GLN A 373 17.28 8.23 -17.83
N GLN A 374 17.90 8.92 -16.87
CA GLN A 374 17.70 8.61 -15.44
C GLN A 374 16.23 8.75 -15.06
N LEU A 375 15.59 9.84 -15.47
CA LEU A 375 14.19 10.10 -15.20
C LEU A 375 13.27 9.06 -15.85
N ALA A 376 13.58 8.63 -17.08
CA ALA A 376 12.86 7.55 -17.76
C ALA A 376 12.88 6.23 -16.95
N VAL A 377 13.97 5.92 -16.24
CA VAL A 377 14.05 4.80 -15.31
C VAL A 377 13.24 5.06 -14.04
N GLN A 378 13.38 6.24 -13.43
CA GLN A 378 12.70 6.59 -12.17
C GLN A 378 11.18 6.63 -12.27
N ARG A 379 10.63 6.82 -13.46
CA ARG A 379 9.19 6.74 -13.74
C ARG A 379 8.65 5.31 -13.70
N LYS A 380 9.50 4.29 -13.86
CA LYS A 380 9.11 2.88 -13.76
C LYS A 380 8.89 2.49 -12.30
N GLN A 381 8.17 1.41 -12.07
CA GLN A 381 7.92 0.88 -10.73
C GLN A 381 9.12 0.08 -10.17
N GLY A 382 10.14 -0.14 -10.98
CA GLY A 382 11.42 -0.66 -10.56
C GLY A 382 11.59 -2.16 -10.72
N ARG A 383 12.58 -2.70 -10.02
CA ARG A 383 12.95 -4.12 -10.07
C ARG A 383 12.35 -4.89 -8.89
N PRO A 384 12.08 -6.20 -9.05
CA PRO A 384 11.62 -7.03 -7.95
C PRO A 384 12.64 -7.02 -6.80
N VAL A 385 12.14 -6.94 -5.58
CA VAL A 385 12.97 -7.11 -4.39
C VAL A 385 13.26 -8.59 -4.17
N PHE A 386 14.40 -8.91 -3.52
CA PHE A 386 14.74 -10.31 -3.23
C PHE A 386 13.58 -11.04 -2.54
N GLY A 387 13.19 -12.17 -3.09
CA GLY A 387 12.05 -12.98 -2.64
C GLY A 387 10.80 -12.82 -3.53
N VAL A 388 10.74 -11.81 -4.41
CA VAL A 388 9.65 -11.64 -5.38
C VAL A 388 10.16 -12.01 -6.77
N GLU A 389 9.41 -12.86 -7.45
CA GLU A 389 9.60 -13.14 -8.87
C GLU A 389 8.45 -12.50 -9.66
N LEU A 390 8.77 -11.95 -10.83
CA LEU A 390 7.84 -11.34 -11.77
C LEU A 390 7.92 -12.03 -13.13
N ARG A 391 6.79 -12.12 -13.79
CA ARG A 391 6.72 -12.41 -15.23
C ARG A 391 5.56 -11.66 -15.88
N ILE A 392 5.62 -11.48 -17.17
CA ILE A 392 4.52 -10.97 -17.99
C ILE A 392 4.08 -12.08 -18.95
N VAL A 393 2.77 -12.23 -19.09
CA VAL A 393 2.20 -13.31 -19.94
C VAL A 393 1.17 -12.74 -20.92
N ASP A 394 1.02 -13.44 -22.06
CA ASP A 394 -0.04 -13.16 -23.01
C ASP A 394 -1.40 -13.76 -22.59
N ASP A 395 -2.45 -13.59 -23.41
CA ASP A 395 -3.80 -14.09 -23.14
C ASP A 395 -3.86 -15.65 -23.08
N GLU A 396 -2.88 -16.35 -23.64
CA GLU A 396 -2.74 -17.80 -23.58
C GLU A 396 -1.85 -18.27 -22.40
N GLY A 397 -1.36 -17.34 -21.58
CA GLY A 397 -0.51 -17.62 -20.43
C GLY A 397 0.95 -17.92 -20.75
N ARG A 398 1.41 -17.64 -21.97
CA ARG A 398 2.81 -17.82 -22.40
C ARG A 398 3.63 -16.63 -21.93
N GLU A 399 4.79 -16.89 -21.36
CA GLU A 399 5.70 -15.85 -20.90
C GLU A 399 6.24 -15.01 -22.06
N LEU A 400 6.17 -13.68 -21.92
CA LEU A 400 6.64 -12.71 -22.88
C LEU A 400 8.08 -12.28 -22.59
N PRO A 401 8.83 -11.83 -23.62
CA PRO A 401 10.21 -11.39 -23.45
C PRO A 401 10.30 -10.10 -22.62
N HIS A 402 11.38 -9.98 -21.84
CA HIS A 402 11.72 -8.77 -21.08
C HIS A 402 12.54 -7.81 -21.96
N ASP A 403 11.92 -7.26 -22.99
CA ASP A 403 12.55 -6.38 -23.98
C ASP A 403 12.15 -4.89 -23.81
N GLY A 404 11.29 -4.59 -22.85
CA GLY A 404 10.75 -3.26 -22.59
C GLY A 404 9.64 -2.82 -23.55
N ALA A 405 9.29 -3.64 -24.54
CA ALA A 405 8.27 -3.37 -25.55
C ALA A 405 7.05 -4.31 -25.40
N ALA A 406 7.31 -5.61 -25.21
CA ALA A 406 6.26 -6.59 -25.00
C ALA A 406 5.49 -6.27 -23.70
N ALA A 407 4.17 -6.05 -23.83
CA ALA A 407 3.28 -5.80 -22.71
C ALA A 407 2.38 -7.02 -22.47
N GLY A 408 2.19 -7.41 -21.23
CA GLY A 408 1.36 -8.55 -20.85
C GLY A 408 0.85 -8.46 -19.42
N ASP A 409 -0.02 -9.41 -19.05
CA ASP A 409 -0.52 -9.51 -17.69
C ASP A 409 0.62 -9.81 -16.70
N LEU A 410 0.77 -8.94 -15.70
CA LEU A 410 1.78 -9.07 -14.67
C LEU A 410 1.39 -10.17 -13.69
N GLN A 411 2.27 -11.15 -13.53
CA GLN A 411 2.15 -12.20 -12.53
C GLN A 411 3.33 -12.18 -11.56
N VAL A 412 3.02 -12.47 -10.29
CA VAL A 412 4.01 -12.43 -9.21
C VAL A 412 3.93 -13.68 -8.35
N ARG A 413 5.05 -14.06 -7.73
CA ARG A 413 5.11 -15.06 -6.67
C ARG A 413 6.22 -14.74 -5.65
N GLY A 414 6.11 -15.28 -4.45
CA GLY A 414 7.13 -15.07 -3.41
C GLY A 414 6.61 -15.37 -2.01
N PRO A 415 7.48 -15.35 -0.99
CA PRO A 415 7.15 -15.79 0.37
C PRO A 415 6.19 -14.87 1.13
N TRP A 416 5.89 -13.69 0.61
CA TRP A 416 4.90 -12.76 1.15
C TRP A 416 3.83 -12.36 0.11
N ILE A 417 3.72 -13.12 -0.97
CA ILE A 417 2.64 -12.98 -1.94
C ILE A 417 1.48 -13.87 -1.48
N ALA A 418 0.26 -13.35 -1.55
CA ALA A 418 -0.94 -14.08 -1.16
C ALA A 418 -1.14 -15.30 -2.06
N SER A 419 -1.41 -16.45 -1.46
CA SER A 419 -1.75 -17.69 -2.17
C SER A 419 -3.27 -17.89 -2.34
N GLY A 420 -4.08 -17.00 -1.79
CA GLY A 420 -5.55 -17.03 -1.85
C GLY A 420 -6.16 -15.86 -1.06
N TYR A 421 -7.47 -15.79 -1.09
CA TYR A 421 -8.24 -14.81 -0.31
C TYR A 421 -8.98 -15.47 0.85
N TYR A 422 -9.13 -14.77 1.93
CA TYR A 422 -9.81 -15.24 3.14
C TYR A 422 -11.27 -15.62 2.84
N LYS A 423 -11.64 -16.87 3.20
CA LYS A 423 -12.98 -17.45 2.94
C LYS A 423 -13.43 -17.40 1.48
N LEU A 424 -12.52 -17.42 0.53
CA LEU A 424 -12.83 -17.48 -0.89
C LEU A 424 -12.05 -18.63 -1.54
N ASP A 425 -12.75 -19.71 -1.88
CA ASP A 425 -12.19 -20.84 -2.61
C ASP A 425 -12.14 -20.54 -4.11
N GLY A 426 -11.07 -20.97 -4.78
CA GLY A 426 -10.97 -20.98 -6.26
C GLY A 426 -10.88 -19.59 -6.88
N SER A 427 -10.00 -18.73 -6.40
CA SER A 427 -9.73 -17.43 -7.04
C SER A 427 -9.08 -17.60 -8.41
N ASN A 428 -9.69 -17.03 -9.47
CA ASN A 428 -9.12 -16.99 -10.82
C ASN A 428 -7.82 -16.17 -10.93
N ALA A 429 -7.39 -15.53 -9.85
CA ALA A 429 -6.14 -14.78 -9.82
C ALA A 429 -4.91 -15.65 -9.49
N HIS A 430 -5.11 -16.91 -9.09
CA HIS A 430 -4.02 -17.81 -8.70
C HIS A 430 -3.94 -19.01 -9.66
N HIS A 431 -2.85 -19.10 -10.41
CA HIS A 431 -2.60 -20.16 -11.41
C HIS A 431 -1.16 -20.66 -11.28
N ASP A 432 -0.99 -21.96 -11.16
CA ASP A 432 0.32 -22.65 -11.20
C ASP A 432 1.38 -22.04 -10.25
N GLY A 433 0.95 -21.58 -9.08
CA GLY A 433 1.83 -20.94 -8.09
C GLY A 433 2.17 -19.48 -8.39
N TRP A 434 1.50 -18.85 -9.35
CA TRP A 434 1.57 -17.43 -9.65
C TRP A 434 0.26 -16.72 -9.29
N PHE A 435 0.39 -15.47 -8.86
CA PHE A 435 -0.71 -14.56 -8.63
C PHE A 435 -0.78 -13.53 -9.76
N SER A 436 -1.92 -13.45 -10.46
CA SER A 436 -2.21 -12.46 -11.49
C SER A 436 -2.67 -11.16 -10.84
N THR A 437 -1.91 -10.09 -11.03
CA THR A 437 -2.12 -8.81 -10.33
C THR A 437 -3.27 -7.98 -10.89
N GLY A 438 -3.64 -8.25 -12.14
CA GLY A 438 -4.56 -7.42 -12.93
C GLY A 438 -3.94 -6.11 -13.42
N ASP A 439 -2.61 -5.99 -13.35
CA ASP A 439 -1.84 -4.94 -14.02
C ASP A 439 -1.30 -5.47 -15.34
N VAL A 440 -1.29 -4.63 -16.38
CA VAL A 440 -0.56 -4.85 -17.63
C VAL A 440 0.76 -4.13 -17.53
N SER A 441 1.85 -4.81 -17.82
CA SER A 441 3.20 -4.28 -17.61
C SER A 441 4.16 -4.67 -18.73
N THR A 442 5.22 -3.88 -18.90
CA THR A 442 6.43 -4.26 -19.62
C THR A 442 7.55 -4.50 -18.60
N ILE A 443 8.53 -5.34 -18.97
CA ILE A 443 9.78 -5.49 -18.20
C ILE A 443 10.93 -5.29 -19.17
N ASP A 444 11.87 -4.42 -18.85
CA ASP A 444 13.02 -4.16 -19.72
C ASP A 444 14.17 -5.15 -19.48
N PRO A 445 15.20 -5.19 -20.36
CA PRO A 445 16.34 -6.10 -20.22
C PRO A 445 17.17 -5.91 -18.94
N LEU A 446 17.00 -4.78 -18.23
CA LEU A 446 17.64 -4.49 -16.95
C LEU A 446 16.76 -4.89 -15.75
N GLY A 447 15.59 -5.47 -16.03
CA GLY A 447 14.64 -5.97 -15.06
C GLY A 447 13.71 -4.91 -14.45
N TYR A 448 13.67 -3.69 -14.99
CA TYR A 448 12.74 -2.66 -14.52
C TYR A 448 11.35 -2.89 -15.11
N MET A 449 10.39 -3.13 -14.23
CA MET A 449 8.98 -3.25 -14.56
C MET A 449 8.35 -1.87 -14.69
N GLN A 450 7.50 -1.71 -15.69
CA GLN A 450 6.67 -0.53 -15.88
C GLN A 450 5.22 -0.95 -16.10
N ILE A 451 4.32 -0.51 -15.21
CA ILE A 451 2.90 -0.67 -15.42
C ILE A 451 2.48 0.24 -16.58
N THR A 452 1.89 -0.35 -17.59
CA THR A 452 1.33 0.37 -18.72
C THR A 452 -0.13 0.70 -18.49
N ASP A 453 -0.90 -0.21 -17.87
CA ASP A 453 -2.29 0.02 -17.47
C ASP A 453 -2.79 -1.06 -16.50
N ARG A 454 -4.07 -0.97 -16.13
CA ARG A 454 -4.85 -2.07 -15.55
C ARG A 454 -5.49 -2.88 -16.66
N SER A 455 -5.53 -4.21 -16.55
CA SER A 455 -6.15 -5.10 -17.57
C SER A 455 -7.60 -4.71 -17.91
N LYS A 456 -8.33 -4.10 -16.96
CA LYS A 456 -9.70 -3.60 -17.14
C LYS A 456 -9.83 -2.14 -17.55
N ASP A 457 -8.74 -1.38 -17.49
CA ASP A 457 -8.72 0.07 -17.78
C ASP A 457 -7.95 0.39 -19.08
N VAL A 458 -7.16 -0.57 -19.59
CA VAL A 458 -6.49 -0.46 -20.88
C VAL A 458 -7.52 -0.28 -21.99
N ILE A 459 -7.28 0.66 -22.89
CA ILE A 459 -8.22 0.99 -23.97
C ILE A 459 -7.84 0.16 -25.20
N LYS A 460 -8.75 -0.71 -25.62
CA LYS A 460 -8.53 -1.61 -26.77
C LYS A 460 -9.08 -0.96 -28.05
N SER A 461 -8.23 -0.20 -28.73
CA SER A 461 -8.59 0.57 -29.91
C SER A 461 -8.11 -0.10 -31.19
N GLY A 462 -9.04 -0.67 -31.97
CA GLY A 462 -8.70 -1.29 -33.26
C GLY A 462 -7.74 -2.48 -33.18
N GLY A 463 -7.71 -3.19 -32.05
CA GLY A 463 -6.80 -4.30 -31.81
C GLY A 463 -5.47 -3.92 -31.17
N GLU A 464 -5.23 -2.62 -30.98
CA GLU A 464 -4.04 -2.09 -30.31
C GLU A 464 -4.39 -1.58 -28.90
N TRP A 465 -3.41 -1.54 -28.00
CA TRP A 465 -3.60 -1.11 -26.63
C TRP A 465 -3.12 0.30 -26.42
N ILE A 466 -3.97 1.16 -25.83
CA ILE A 466 -3.65 2.53 -25.45
C ILE A 466 -3.58 2.60 -23.92
N SER A 467 -2.44 3.04 -23.39
CA SER A 467 -2.27 3.26 -21.96
C SER A 467 -3.01 4.50 -21.48
N SER A 468 -4.02 4.31 -20.65
CA SER A 468 -4.72 5.39 -20.00
C SER A 468 -3.82 6.16 -19.04
N ILE A 469 -2.92 5.47 -18.33
CA ILE A 469 -1.96 6.06 -17.37
C ILE A 469 -0.96 6.98 -18.08
N ALA A 470 -0.47 6.59 -19.25
CA ALA A 470 0.46 7.43 -20.00
C ALA A 470 -0.18 8.76 -20.42
N LEU A 471 -1.42 8.70 -20.88
CA LEU A 471 -2.19 9.90 -21.28
C LEU A 471 -2.50 10.80 -20.08
N GLU A 472 -2.88 10.21 -18.93
CA GLU A 472 -3.14 10.94 -17.67
C GLU A 472 -1.90 11.69 -17.18
N ASN A 473 -0.74 11.04 -17.18
CA ASN A 473 0.52 11.64 -16.76
C ASN A 473 0.92 12.83 -17.66
N LEU A 474 0.72 12.72 -18.97
CA LEU A 474 0.96 13.80 -19.90
C LEU A 474 -0.01 14.97 -19.66
N ALA A 475 -1.28 14.68 -19.43
CA ALA A 475 -2.30 15.71 -19.17
C ALA A 475 -2.01 16.48 -17.87
N VAL A 476 -1.65 15.80 -16.79
CA VAL A 476 -1.30 16.44 -15.50
C VAL A 476 -0.01 17.24 -15.61
N GLY A 477 0.86 16.94 -16.56
CA GLY A 477 2.06 17.73 -16.86
C GLY A 477 1.77 19.12 -17.46
N VAL A 478 0.55 19.37 -17.95
CA VAL A 478 0.17 20.67 -18.51
C VAL A 478 -0.14 21.67 -17.39
N PRO A 479 0.51 22.86 -17.39
CA PRO A 479 0.23 23.88 -16.38
C PRO A 479 -1.27 24.24 -16.33
N GLY A 480 -1.83 24.24 -15.12
CA GLY A 480 -3.24 24.53 -14.88
C GLY A 480 -4.16 23.31 -14.83
N ILE A 481 -3.65 22.09 -15.01
CA ILE A 481 -4.38 20.85 -14.76
C ILE A 481 -4.03 20.35 -13.34
N ALA A 482 -5.05 20.13 -12.52
CA ALA A 482 -4.91 19.58 -11.17
C ALA A 482 -4.99 18.06 -11.19
N GLU A 483 -5.95 17.48 -11.92
CA GLU A 483 -6.16 16.04 -12.04
C GLU A 483 -6.59 15.67 -13.45
N ALA A 484 -6.26 14.46 -13.87
CA ALA A 484 -6.68 13.90 -15.14
C ALA A 484 -7.04 12.41 -14.97
N ALA A 485 -8.05 11.97 -15.72
CA ALA A 485 -8.40 10.56 -15.86
C ALA A 485 -8.72 10.26 -17.33
N VAL A 486 -8.32 9.08 -17.79
CA VAL A 486 -8.66 8.61 -19.13
C VAL A 486 -9.45 7.31 -19.00
N ILE A 487 -10.59 7.27 -19.67
CA ILE A 487 -11.46 6.09 -19.73
C ILE A 487 -11.72 5.68 -21.19
N ALA A 488 -12.04 4.42 -21.39
CA ALA A 488 -12.53 3.94 -22.67
C ALA A 488 -13.95 4.49 -22.93
N ALA A 489 -14.17 5.08 -24.09
CA ALA A 489 -15.49 5.40 -24.61
C ALA A 489 -15.76 4.56 -25.86
N ALA A 490 -16.99 4.07 -26.02
CA ALA A 490 -17.38 3.25 -27.15
C ALA A 490 -17.24 4.01 -28.48
N HIS A 491 -16.67 3.34 -29.49
CA HIS A 491 -16.46 3.90 -30.82
C HIS A 491 -16.88 2.91 -31.91
N PRO A 492 -17.72 3.28 -32.88
CA PRO A 492 -18.29 2.36 -33.87
C PRO A 492 -17.24 1.66 -34.75
N LYS A 493 -16.13 2.32 -35.06
CA LYS A 493 -15.07 1.79 -35.93
C LYS A 493 -13.94 1.10 -35.14
N TRP A 494 -13.57 1.63 -33.97
CA TRP A 494 -12.38 1.23 -33.24
C TRP A 494 -12.68 0.41 -31.98
N THR A 495 -13.93 0.08 -31.72
CA THR A 495 -14.46 -0.54 -30.52
C THR A 495 -14.40 0.42 -29.34
N GLU A 496 -13.21 0.90 -28.98
CA GLU A 496 -12.97 1.87 -27.90
C GLU A 496 -12.02 2.97 -28.36
N ARG A 497 -12.22 4.18 -27.81
CA ARG A 497 -11.29 5.31 -27.93
C ARG A 497 -11.13 6.03 -26.60
N PRO A 498 -9.97 6.69 -26.37
CA PRO A 498 -9.75 7.42 -25.13
C PRO A 498 -10.65 8.65 -25.01
N LEU A 499 -11.30 8.78 -23.85
CA LEU A 499 -11.96 10.00 -23.38
C LEU A 499 -11.17 10.56 -22.21
N LEU A 500 -10.65 11.78 -22.34
CA LEU A 500 -9.86 12.47 -21.33
C LEU A 500 -10.77 13.35 -20.46
N LEU A 501 -10.73 13.15 -19.15
CA LEU A 501 -11.46 13.93 -18.15
C LEU A 501 -10.45 14.75 -17.33
N LEU A 502 -10.68 16.06 -17.21
CA LEU A 502 -9.73 17.03 -16.65
C LEU A 502 -10.35 17.83 -15.52
N VAL A 503 -9.57 18.07 -14.47
CA VAL A 503 -9.89 19.03 -13.41
C VAL A 503 -8.88 20.17 -13.46
N LYS A 504 -9.36 21.42 -13.49
CA LYS A 504 -8.51 22.61 -13.47
C LYS A 504 -7.95 22.86 -12.08
N ALA A 505 -6.72 23.35 -12.02
CA ALA A 505 -6.19 23.92 -10.80
C ALA A 505 -6.96 25.20 -10.42
N PRO A 506 -7.09 25.54 -9.13
CA PRO A 506 -7.81 26.72 -8.70
C PRO A 506 -7.29 28.01 -9.38
N GLY A 507 -8.20 28.74 -10.02
CA GLY A 507 -7.88 29.99 -10.73
C GLY A 507 -7.13 29.82 -12.05
N ALA A 508 -6.93 28.59 -12.53
CA ALA A 508 -6.26 28.39 -13.82
C ALA A 508 -7.23 28.48 -14.99
N GLU A 509 -6.77 29.15 -16.06
CA GLU A 509 -7.41 29.12 -17.36
C GLU A 509 -6.58 28.24 -18.30
N VAL A 510 -7.13 27.08 -18.65
CA VAL A 510 -6.53 26.12 -19.59
C VAL A 510 -7.62 25.61 -20.53
N ASP A 511 -7.27 25.48 -21.81
CA ASP A 511 -8.17 24.97 -22.84
C ASP A 511 -7.92 23.48 -23.08
N ALA A 512 -9.00 22.71 -23.29
CA ALA A 512 -8.94 21.28 -23.59
C ALA A 512 -8.10 20.99 -24.85
N ARG A 513 -8.16 21.85 -25.85
CA ARG A 513 -7.38 21.72 -27.08
C ARG A 513 -5.88 21.80 -26.81
N ALA A 514 -5.45 22.72 -25.95
CA ALA A 514 -4.03 22.85 -25.58
C ALA A 514 -3.49 21.59 -24.89
N VAL A 515 -4.33 20.93 -24.08
CA VAL A 515 -3.95 19.65 -23.44
C VAL A 515 -3.82 18.53 -24.48
N LEU A 516 -4.78 18.42 -25.40
CA LEU A 516 -4.72 17.43 -26.49
C LEU A 516 -3.52 17.66 -27.41
N ASP A 517 -3.22 18.91 -27.76
CA ASP A 517 -2.06 19.26 -28.59
C ASP A 517 -0.74 18.96 -27.87
N HIS A 518 -0.67 19.14 -26.55
CA HIS A 518 0.47 18.70 -25.74
C HIS A 518 0.63 17.18 -25.78
N ILE A 519 -0.44 16.43 -25.57
CA ILE A 519 -0.41 14.96 -25.62
C ILE A 519 0.03 14.49 -27.02
N ALA A 520 -0.48 15.10 -28.08
CA ALA A 520 -0.16 14.74 -29.47
C ALA A 520 1.33 14.87 -29.83
N GLN A 521 2.09 15.70 -29.10
CA GLN A 521 3.54 15.85 -29.28
C GLN A 521 4.35 14.70 -28.65
N HIS A 522 3.74 13.91 -27.76
CA HIS A 522 4.46 12.92 -26.94
C HIS A 522 4.01 11.48 -27.19
N VAL A 523 2.92 11.27 -27.93
CA VAL A 523 2.39 9.93 -28.23
C VAL A 523 2.12 9.74 -29.71
N ALA A 524 1.95 8.49 -30.13
CA ALA A 524 1.52 8.19 -31.49
C ALA A 524 0.13 8.83 -31.75
N ARG A 525 -0.10 9.33 -32.98
CA ARG A 525 -1.33 10.06 -33.34
C ARG A 525 -2.62 9.30 -32.98
N TRP A 526 -2.62 8.00 -33.08
CA TRP A 526 -3.78 7.17 -32.78
C TRP A 526 -4.02 6.94 -31.27
N TRP A 527 -3.08 7.37 -30.41
CA TRP A 527 -3.26 7.38 -28.96
C TRP A 527 -3.97 8.63 -28.45
N VAL A 528 -3.93 9.72 -29.22
CA VAL A 528 -4.50 10.99 -28.80
C VAL A 528 -5.99 10.81 -28.49
N PRO A 529 -6.48 11.29 -27.33
CA PRO A 529 -7.89 11.21 -27.00
C PRO A 529 -8.77 11.92 -28.01
N ASP A 530 -9.88 11.29 -28.38
CA ASP A 530 -10.83 11.87 -29.35
C ASP A 530 -11.62 13.02 -28.73
N ALA A 531 -11.70 13.09 -27.40
CA ALA A 531 -12.32 14.20 -26.67
C ALA A 531 -11.62 14.44 -25.32
N ALA A 532 -11.65 15.71 -24.88
CA ALA A 532 -11.26 16.13 -23.54
C ALA A 532 -12.38 16.96 -22.91
N VAL A 533 -12.80 16.61 -21.69
CA VAL A 533 -13.93 17.21 -20.97
C VAL A 533 -13.46 17.70 -19.61
N PHE A 534 -13.72 18.97 -19.29
CA PHE A 534 -13.52 19.48 -17.95
C PHE A 534 -14.67 19.09 -17.04
N VAL A 535 -14.32 18.65 -15.83
CA VAL A 535 -15.24 18.27 -14.74
C VAL A 535 -14.87 19.02 -13.47
N ASP A 536 -15.84 19.20 -12.56
CA ASP A 536 -15.61 19.89 -11.28
C ASP A 536 -14.72 19.09 -10.32
N GLY A 537 -14.67 17.76 -10.48
CA GLY A 537 -13.87 16.84 -9.68
C GLY A 537 -13.96 15.41 -10.18
N LEU A 538 -12.90 14.64 -9.91
CA LEU A 538 -12.85 13.21 -10.18
C LEU A 538 -13.25 12.41 -8.92
N PRO A 539 -14.00 11.30 -9.08
CA PRO A 539 -14.31 10.43 -7.96
C PRO A 539 -13.05 9.66 -7.51
N HIS A 540 -12.86 9.58 -6.20
CA HIS A 540 -11.74 8.86 -5.61
C HIS A 540 -12.22 7.63 -4.82
N THR A 541 -11.39 6.60 -4.81
CA THR A 541 -11.58 5.45 -3.93
C THR A 541 -11.23 5.83 -2.49
N ALA A 542 -11.61 4.98 -1.54
CA ALA A 542 -11.26 5.14 -0.13
C ALA A 542 -9.73 5.21 0.15
N THR A 543 -8.91 4.79 -0.80
CA THR A 543 -7.44 4.85 -0.74
C THR A 543 -6.84 6.07 -1.45
N GLY A 544 -7.68 6.99 -1.96
CA GLY A 544 -7.26 8.21 -2.66
C GLY A 544 -6.90 8.02 -4.14
N LYS A 545 -7.19 6.86 -4.73
CA LYS A 545 -7.01 6.62 -6.18
C LYS A 545 -8.25 7.07 -6.95
N ILE A 546 -8.08 7.56 -8.17
CA ILE A 546 -9.20 7.88 -9.05
C ILE A 546 -10.02 6.63 -9.34
N SER A 547 -11.34 6.72 -9.21
CA SER A 547 -12.28 5.63 -9.49
C SER A 547 -12.75 5.64 -10.94
N LYS A 548 -11.98 5.01 -11.83
CA LYS A 548 -12.38 4.90 -13.26
C LYS A 548 -13.70 4.13 -13.45
N LEU A 549 -14.04 3.22 -12.53
CA LEU A 549 -15.34 2.53 -12.56
C LEU A 549 -16.51 3.52 -12.48
N GLN A 550 -16.47 4.46 -11.52
CA GLN A 550 -17.51 5.48 -11.39
C GLN A 550 -17.52 6.45 -12.58
N LEU A 551 -16.34 6.76 -13.13
CA LEU A 551 -16.24 7.58 -14.33
C LEU A 551 -16.86 6.89 -15.55
N ARG A 552 -16.57 5.60 -15.77
CA ARG A 552 -17.20 4.83 -16.86
C ARG A 552 -18.73 4.78 -16.72
N GLU A 553 -19.25 4.60 -15.51
CA GLU A 553 -20.70 4.62 -15.30
C GLU A 553 -21.31 6.02 -15.55
N ARG A 554 -20.63 7.09 -15.08
CA ARG A 554 -21.07 8.49 -15.28
C ARG A 554 -21.05 8.90 -16.75
N PHE A 555 -20.11 8.40 -17.53
CA PHE A 555 -19.90 8.77 -18.95
C PHE A 555 -20.29 7.65 -19.92
N LYS A 556 -21.03 6.63 -19.49
CA LYS A 556 -21.41 5.47 -20.33
C LYS A 556 -22.19 5.86 -21.61
N ASP A 557 -22.95 6.94 -21.55
CA ASP A 557 -23.76 7.45 -22.67
C ASP A 557 -23.04 8.59 -23.43
N TYR A 558 -21.78 8.89 -23.09
CA TYR A 558 -21.01 9.91 -23.78
C TYR A 558 -20.68 9.47 -25.19
N ARG A 559 -21.01 10.31 -26.16
CA ARG A 559 -20.69 10.07 -27.57
C ARG A 559 -19.47 10.90 -27.95
N LEU A 560 -18.45 10.22 -28.42
CA LEU A 560 -17.28 10.88 -28.98
C LEU A 560 -17.66 11.68 -30.20
N PRO A 561 -17.01 12.85 -30.44
CA PRO A 561 -17.20 13.59 -31.72
C PRO A 561 -16.88 12.65 -32.88
N ASP A 562 -17.77 12.65 -33.90
CA ASP A 562 -17.50 11.92 -35.14
C ASP A 562 -16.24 12.50 -35.78
N THR A 563 -15.14 11.81 -35.62
CA THR A 563 -13.92 12.12 -36.38
C THR A 563 -13.98 11.35 -37.68
N GLU A 564 -14.17 12.10 -38.78
CA GLU A 564 -14.02 11.60 -40.16
C GLU A 564 -12.62 11.00 -40.42
#